data_45f12de909d33ab5b54f5ac20bc7af3c
#
_entry.id   45f12de909d33ab5b54f5ac20bc7af3c
#
_cell.length_a   1.000
_cell.length_b   1.000
_cell.length_c   1.000
_cell.angle_alpha   90.00
_cell.angle_beta   90.00
_cell.angle_gamma   90.00
#
_symmetry.space_group_name_H-M   'P 1'
#
loop_
_entity.id
_entity.type
_entity.pdbx_description
1 polymer ?
#
loop_
_entity_poly.entity_id
_entity_poly.type
_entity_poly.pdbx_seq_one_letter_code
_entity_poly.pdbx_strand_id
1 'polypeptide(L)'
;MGHESGAMEGTPEARQEIDYLFSVTYEELRRLASTVRRGDPSATLSPTVLVNEAWLKLAASPRFAATSRLHFKRIAARAMRQLLIEAARRRHARKRGGDDNLSVTFDDSVQEAVTTGDELLALDSALAELARVNPRQALMVESRFFGGLDTLETAELLGVSEATILRDWRAAKAWLAHELRQSSAKLQDSDPEERR
;
A
#
# COMPACT_ATOMS: atom_id res chain seq x y z
N MET A 1 -14.04 6.96 -44.35
CA MET A 1 -13.31 7.70 -43.27
C MET A 1 -13.17 6.74 -42.13
N GLY A 2 -12.00 6.09 -42.06
CA GLY A 2 -11.69 5.08 -41.04
C GLY A 2 -11.22 5.76 -39.76
N HIS A 3 -11.89 5.46 -38.64
CA HIS A 3 -11.36 5.74 -37.32
C HIS A 3 -10.37 4.63 -36.96
N GLU A 4 -9.10 4.90 -37.13
CA GLU A 4 -8.03 4.10 -36.52
C GLU A 4 -8.08 4.33 -35.01
N SER A 5 -8.62 3.36 -34.30
CA SER A 5 -8.52 3.22 -32.85
C SER A 5 -7.08 2.76 -32.54
N GLY A 6 -6.15 3.70 -32.46
CA GLY A 6 -4.77 3.45 -32.04
C GLY A 6 -4.75 3.09 -30.56
N ALA A 7 -4.86 1.80 -30.25
CA ALA A 7 -4.41 1.24 -29.00
C ALA A 7 -2.90 1.50 -28.94
N MET A 8 -2.46 2.43 -28.07
CA MET A 8 -1.03 2.61 -27.74
C MET A 8 -0.58 1.37 -26.96
N GLU A 9 -0.26 0.30 -27.66
CA GLU A 9 0.55 -0.80 -27.13
C GLU A 9 1.91 -0.20 -26.74
N GLY A 10 2.27 -0.35 -25.47
CA GLY A 10 3.58 0.11 -24.99
C GLY A 10 4.68 -0.49 -25.89
N THR A 11 5.64 0.33 -26.30
CA THR A 11 6.71 -0.10 -27.19
C THR A 11 7.45 -1.30 -26.60
N PRO A 12 7.99 -2.23 -27.43
CA PRO A 12 8.77 -3.38 -26.96
C PRO A 12 9.89 -2.99 -25.98
N GLU A 13 10.49 -1.82 -26.20
CA GLU A 13 11.54 -1.24 -25.34
C GLU A 13 11.02 -0.88 -23.95
N ALA A 14 9.86 -0.22 -23.85
CA ALA A 14 9.22 0.08 -22.56
C ALA A 14 8.89 -1.20 -21.78
N ARG A 15 8.51 -2.26 -22.48
CA ARG A 15 8.22 -3.56 -21.86
C ARG A 15 9.49 -4.22 -21.32
N GLN A 16 10.59 -4.20 -22.10
CA GLN A 16 11.88 -4.71 -21.64
C GLN A 16 12.42 -3.96 -20.41
N GLU A 17 12.27 -2.65 -20.39
CA GLU A 17 12.70 -1.83 -19.24
C GLU A 17 11.88 -2.19 -17.98
N ILE A 18 10.58 -2.38 -18.11
CA ILE A 18 9.71 -2.81 -17.01
C ILE A 18 10.09 -4.21 -16.51
N ASP A 19 10.33 -5.16 -17.42
CA ASP A 19 10.76 -6.53 -17.08
C ASP A 19 12.09 -6.51 -16.32
N TYR A 20 13.04 -5.69 -16.75
CA TYR A 20 14.30 -5.49 -16.06
C TYR A 20 14.09 -4.90 -14.66
N LEU A 21 13.33 -3.80 -14.53
CA LEU A 21 13.04 -3.18 -13.24
C LEU A 21 12.34 -4.15 -12.28
N PHE A 22 11.42 -4.95 -12.79
CA PHE A 22 10.77 -6.00 -12.02
C PHE A 22 11.77 -7.04 -11.52
N SER A 23 12.63 -7.54 -12.40
CA SER A 23 13.61 -8.57 -12.05
C SER A 23 14.56 -8.12 -10.94
N VAL A 24 15.05 -6.87 -11.00
CA VAL A 24 16.00 -6.32 -10.00
C VAL A 24 15.34 -5.92 -8.68
N THR A 25 14.01 -5.72 -8.66
CA THR A 25 13.28 -5.34 -7.44
C THR A 25 12.45 -6.47 -6.87
N TYR A 26 12.33 -7.61 -7.58
CA TYR A 26 11.45 -8.73 -7.21
C TYR A 26 11.63 -9.21 -5.77
N GLU A 27 12.87 -9.51 -5.37
CA GLU A 27 13.15 -10.04 -4.03
C GLU A 27 12.86 -9.02 -2.92
N GLU A 28 13.07 -7.74 -3.17
CA GLU A 28 12.72 -6.67 -2.23
C GLU A 28 11.20 -6.59 -2.05
N LEU A 29 10.46 -6.57 -3.15
CA LEU A 29 8.99 -6.55 -3.12
C LEU A 29 8.41 -7.82 -2.47
N ARG A 30 9.02 -8.99 -2.72
CA ARG A 30 8.60 -10.25 -2.12
C ARG A 30 8.83 -10.28 -0.60
N ARG A 31 9.97 -9.77 -0.12
CA ARG A 31 10.26 -9.63 1.31
C ARG A 31 9.24 -8.70 1.97
N LEU A 32 8.97 -7.57 1.34
CA LEU A 32 7.97 -6.62 1.80
C LEU A 32 6.57 -7.24 1.86
N ALA A 33 6.15 -7.92 0.80
CA ALA A 33 4.87 -8.64 0.77
C ALA A 33 4.78 -9.68 1.89
N SER A 34 5.90 -10.35 2.22
CA SER A 34 5.97 -11.29 3.34
C SER A 34 5.78 -10.61 4.68
N THR A 35 6.28 -9.39 4.83
CA THR A 35 6.18 -8.63 6.08
C THR A 35 4.77 -8.11 6.30
N VAL A 36 4.17 -7.48 5.31
CA VAL A 36 2.78 -7.01 5.36
C VAL A 36 1.80 -8.15 5.64
N ARG A 37 2.14 -9.39 5.23
CA ARG A 37 1.31 -10.58 5.43
C ARG A 37 1.50 -11.26 6.79
N ARG A 38 2.64 -11.10 7.46
CA ARG A 38 2.98 -11.86 8.69
C ARG A 38 1.90 -11.78 9.78
N GLY A 39 1.15 -10.69 9.80
CA GLY A 39 0.07 -10.50 10.73
C GLY A 39 -1.29 -11.09 10.33
N ASP A 40 -1.44 -11.65 9.14
CA ASP A 40 -2.73 -12.22 8.70
C ASP A 40 -2.57 -13.68 8.22
N PRO A 41 -2.66 -14.67 9.12
CA PRO A 41 -2.61 -16.10 8.76
C PRO A 41 -3.70 -16.52 7.76
N SER A 42 -4.80 -15.76 7.70
CA SER A 42 -5.92 -15.98 6.78
C SER A 42 -5.76 -15.30 5.42
N ALA A 43 -4.61 -14.64 5.17
CA ALA A 43 -4.35 -13.94 3.92
C ALA A 43 -4.38 -14.89 2.72
N THR A 44 -5.31 -14.65 1.80
CA THR A 44 -5.55 -15.46 0.60
C THR A 44 -4.45 -15.35 -0.45
N LEU A 45 -3.60 -14.29 -0.37
CA LEU A 45 -2.53 -14.05 -1.33
C LEU A 45 -1.18 -14.39 -0.70
N SER A 46 -0.41 -15.32 -1.28
CA SER A 46 0.99 -15.51 -0.87
C SER A 46 1.83 -14.30 -1.31
N PRO A 47 2.99 -14.04 -0.67
CA PRO A 47 3.88 -12.95 -1.08
C PRO A 47 4.25 -12.99 -2.56
N THR A 48 4.55 -14.18 -3.08
CA THR A 48 4.85 -14.40 -4.49
C THR A 48 3.66 -14.07 -5.39
N VAL A 49 2.45 -14.50 -5.01
CA VAL A 49 1.22 -14.19 -5.77
C VAL A 49 0.96 -12.70 -5.75
N LEU A 50 1.10 -12.03 -4.60
CA LEU A 50 0.89 -10.58 -4.48
C LEU A 50 1.81 -9.79 -5.42
N VAL A 51 3.10 -10.13 -5.45
CA VAL A 51 4.08 -9.45 -6.31
C VAL A 51 3.80 -9.72 -7.79
N ASN A 52 3.47 -10.96 -8.15
CA ASN A 52 3.15 -11.31 -9.53
C ASN A 52 1.84 -10.67 -10.02
N GLU A 53 0.80 -10.63 -9.19
CA GLU A 53 -0.45 -9.93 -9.50
C GLU A 53 -0.24 -8.42 -9.66
N ALA A 54 0.60 -7.81 -8.79
CA ALA A 54 0.99 -6.41 -8.95
C ALA A 54 1.70 -6.17 -10.28
N TRP A 55 2.63 -7.05 -10.65
CA TRP A 55 3.29 -7.03 -11.94
C TRP A 55 2.31 -7.11 -13.11
N LEU A 56 1.42 -8.11 -13.13
CA LEU A 56 0.42 -8.28 -14.18
C LEU A 56 -0.48 -7.05 -14.33
N LYS A 57 -0.88 -6.45 -13.21
CA LYS A 57 -1.68 -5.21 -13.19
C LYS A 57 -0.91 -4.02 -13.79
N LEU A 58 0.39 -3.93 -13.53
CA LEU A 58 1.25 -2.88 -14.09
C LEU A 58 1.51 -3.11 -15.58
N ALA A 59 1.85 -4.33 -15.97
CA ALA A 59 2.13 -4.70 -17.36
C ALA A 59 0.91 -4.52 -18.28
N ALA A 60 -0.30 -4.65 -17.74
CA ALA A 60 -1.54 -4.40 -18.47
C ALA A 60 -1.91 -2.91 -18.58
N SER A 61 -1.19 -2.01 -17.89
CA SER A 61 -1.52 -0.58 -17.91
C SER A 61 -0.86 0.13 -19.09
N PRO A 62 -1.62 0.67 -20.04
CA PRO A 62 -1.05 1.36 -21.21
C PRO A 62 -0.33 2.69 -20.86
N ARG A 63 -0.50 3.19 -19.65
CA ARG A 63 0.12 4.43 -19.16
C ARG A 63 1.33 4.17 -18.26
N PHE A 64 1.77 2.92 -18.17
CA PHE A 64 2.89 2.60 -17.31
C PHE A 64 4.20 3.01 -17.98
N ALA A 65 4.87 4.01 -17.42
CA ALA A 65 6.24 4.39 -17.75
C ALA A 65 7.00 4.56 -16.43
N ALA A 66 7.85 3.61 -16.08
CA ALA A 66 8.76 3.74 -14.96
C ALA A 66 10.04 4.43 -15.46
N THR A 67 10.34 5.60 -14.92
CA THR A 67 11.53 6.40 -15.30
C THR A 67 12.75 6.07 -14.45
N SER A 68 12.57 5.30 -13.37
CA SER A 68 13.65 4.86 -12.47
C SER A 68 13.20 3.70 -11.60
N ARG A 69 14.17 3.01 -10.94
CA ARG A 69 13.91 1.97 -9.96
C ARG A 69 13.01 2.45 -8.80
N LEU A 70 13.25 3.65 -8.28
CA LEU A 70 12.43 4.22 -7.20
C LEU A 70 11.01 4.52 -7.67
N HIS A 71 10.86 5.05 -8.88
CA HIS A 71 9.55 5.28 -9.48
C HIS A 71 8.81 3.95 -9.68
N PHE A 72 9.50 2.90 -10.15
CA PHE A 72 8.93 1.56 -10.26
C PHE A 72 8.47 1.02 -8.89
N LYS A 73 9.33 1.07 -7.84
CA LYS A 73 8.98 0.65 -6.48
C LYS A 73 7.73 1.37 -5.95
N ARG A 74 7.62 2.68 -6.19
CA ARG A 74 6.44 3.48 -5.83
C ARG A 74 5.15 2.97 -6.51
N ILE A 75 5.22 2.72 -7.80
CA ILE A 75 4.05 2.26 -8.56
C ILE A 75 3.67 0.83 -8.14
N ALA A 76 4.66 -0.03 -7.92
CA ALA A 76 4.46 -1.38 -7.38
C ALA A 76 3.83 -1.35 -5.98
N ALA A 77 4.29 -0.45 -5.09
CA ALA A 77 3.70 -0.21 -3.78
C ALA A 77 2.20 0.07 -3.85
N ARG A 78 1.82 0.98 -4.74
CA ARG A 78 0.41 1.33 -4.97
C ARG A 78 -0.39 0.14 -5.50
N ALA A 79 0.15 -0.62 -6.44
CA ALA A 79 -0.51 -1.81 -6.98
C ALA A 79 -0.69 -2.89 -5.91
N MET A 80 0.34 -3.16 -5.10
CA MET A 80 0.27 -4.10 -3.98
C MET A 80 -0.74 -3.66 -2.92
N ARG A 81 -0.76 -2.37 -2.55
CA ARG A 81 -1.77 -1.83 -1.65
C ARG A 81 -3.18 -2.10 -2.18
N GLN A 82 -3.47 -1.79 -3.44
CA GLN A 82 -4.78 -2.02 -4.04
C GLN A 82 -5.19 -3.49 -3.98
N LEU A 83 -4.29 -4.43 -4.32
CA LEU A 83 -4.56 -5.86 -4.26
C LEU A 83 -4.84 -6.36 -2.84
N LEU A 84 -4.07 -5.88 -1.86
CA LEU A 84 -4.29 -6.21 -0.45
C LEU A 84 -5.65 -5.70 0.05
N ILE A 85 -6.02 -4.47 -0.29
CA ILE A 85 -7.31 -3.88 0.06
C ILE A 85 -8.46 -4.65 -0.62
N GLU A 86 -8.34 -4.97 -1.90
CA GLU A 86 -9.34 -5.78 -2.60
C GLU A 86 -9.52 -7.17 -1.97
N ALA A 87 -8.41 -7.80 -1.54
CA ALA A 87 -8.44 -9.07 -0.84
C ALA A 87 -9.10 -8.95 0.56
N ALA A 88 -8.76 -7.91 1.32
CA ALA A 88 -9.35 -7.64 2.63
C ALA A 88 -10.86 -7.37 2.52
N ARG A 89 -11.31 -6.55 1.58
CA ARG A 89 -12.74 -6.29 1.33
C ARG A 89 -13.52 -7.55 0.98
N ARG A 90 -12.95 -8.42 0.12
CA ARG A 90 -13.58 -9.70 -0.22
C ARG A 90 -13.73 -10.61 0.99
N ARG A 91 -12.75 -10.64 1.90
CA ARG A 91 -12.82 -11.41 3.14
C ARG A 91 -13.85 -10.85 4.12
N HIS A 92 -13.82 -9.53 4.34
CA HIS A 92 -14.80 -8.85 5.19
C HIS A 92 -16.24 -9.09 4.73
N ALA A 93 -16.51 -9.06 3.43
CA ALA A 93 -17.83 -9.38 2.87
C ALA A 93 -18.28 -10.84 3.15
N ARG A 94 -17.31 -11.79 3.29
CA ARG A 94 -17.59 -13.19 3.62
C ARG A 94 -17.77 -13.45 5.13
N LYS A 95 -17.14 -12.61 5.96
CA LYS A 95 -17.05 -12.78 7.43
C LYS A 95 -18.11 -12.02 8.23
N ARG A 96 -19.17 -11.52 7.67
CA ARG A 96 -20.17 -10.76 8.44
C ARG A 96 -20.57 -11.52 9.70
N GLY A 97 -19.93 -11.23 10.84
CA GLY A 97 -20.20 -11.80 12.16
C GLY A 97 -18.95 -12.19 12.95
N GLY A 98 -17.97 -11.34 13.16
CA GLY A 98 -16.84 -11.61 14.04
C GLY A 98 -16.15 -10.33 14.50
N ASP A 99 -16.07 -10.23 15.82
CA ASP A 99 -15.45 -9.14 16.58
C ASP A 99 -13.93 -9.23 16.47
N ASP A 100 -13.26 -8.25 15.88
CA ASP A 100 -11.79 -8.14 15.88
C ASP A 100 -11.38 -6.73 16.33
N ASN A 101 -10.80 -6.64 17.52
CA ASN A 101 -10.21 -5.41 18.06
C ASN A 101 -9.10 -4.89 17.11
N LEU A 102 -9.28 -3.66 16.64
CA LEU A 102 -8.34 -2.96 15.79
C LEU A 102 -7.15 -2.44 16.63
N SER A 103 -5.98 -3.04 16.48
CA SER A 103 -4.74 -2.56 17.07
C SER A 103 -3.67 -2.41 16.00
N VAL A 104 -3.45 -1.19 15.52
CA VAL A 104 -2.37 -0.88 14.58
C VAL A 104 -1.25 -0.21 15.34
N THR A 105 -0.09 -0.86 15.41
CA THR A 105 1.12 -0.29 16.02
C THR A 105 2.07 0.21 14.94
N PHE A 106 2.37 1.51 14.95
CA PHE A 106 3.41 2.10 14.12
C PHE A 106 4.70 2.20 14.93
N ASP A 107 5.57 1.22 14.81
CA ASP A 107 6.94 1.29 15.31
C ASP A 107 7.87 1.93 14.25
N ASP A 108 9.11 2.29 14.63
CA ASP A 108 10.10 2.87 13.72
C ASP A 108 10.56 1.89 12.63
N SER A 109 10.41 0.58 12.88
CA SER A 109 10.41 -0.44 11.84
C SER A 109 9.03 -0.47 11.16
N VAL A 110 8.93 0.12 9.99
CA VAL A 110 7.71 0.21 9.14
C VAL A 110 7.02 -1.15 8.91
N GLN A 111 7.59 -2.23 9.39
CA GLN A 111 7.30 -3.61 8.96
C GLN A 111 6.41 -4.43 9.90
N GLU A 112 6.01 -3.93 11.08
CA GLU A 112 5.28 -4.75 12.06
C GLU A 112 3.84 -4.29 12.33
N ALA A 113 3.29 -3.40 11.52
CA ALA A 113 2.18 -2.56 11.92
C ALA A 113 0.76 -3.03 11.54
N VAL A 114 0.57 -4.02 10.66
CA VAL A 114 -0.77 -4.44 10.23
C VAL A 114 -0.91 -5.95 10.35
N THR A 115 -1.78 -6.37 11.26
CA THR A 115 -1.96 -7.80 11.60
C THR A 115 -3.22 -8.39 11.02
N THR A 116 -4.24 -7.61 10.70
CA THR A 116 -5.53 -8.10 10.22
C THR A 116 -6.02 -7.40 8.96
N GLY A 117 -6.99 -8.01 8.27
CA GLY A 117 -7.63 -7.40 7.10
C GLY A 117 -8.39 -6.12 7.44
N ASP A 118 -8.95 -6.02 8.62
CA ASP A 118 -9.73 -4.85 9.07
C ASP A 118 -8.80 -3.69 9.43
N GLU A 119 -7.66 -3.96 10.05
CA GLU A 119 -6.58 -2.97 10.24
C GLU A 119 -6.07 -2.41 8.92
N LEU A 120 -5.94 -3.26 7.91
CA LEU A 120 -5.52 -2.84 6.57
C LEU A 120 -6.57 -1.93 5.91
N LEU A 121 -7.86 -2.21 6.08
CA LEU A 121 -8.96 -1.37 5.59
C LEU A 121 -9.00 -0.03 6.32
N ALA A 122 -8.80 -0.03 7.63
CA ALA A 122 -8.73 1.19 8.44
C ALA A 122 -7.52 2.05 8.03
N LEU A 123 -6.35 1.44 7.81
CA LEU A 123 -5.16 2.12 7.31
C LEU A 123 -5.38 2.70 5.91
N ASP A 124 -6.05 1.98 5.01
CA ASP A 124 -6.40 2.48 3.66
C ASP A 124 -7.27 3.73 3.74
N SER A 125 -8.28 3.71 4.60
CA SER A 125 -9.17 4.85 4.82
C SER A 125 -8.40 6.04 5.42
N ALA A 126 -7.57 5.82 6.42
CA ALA A 126 -6.75 6.86 7.03
C ALA A 126 -5.75 7.45 6.03
N LEU A 127 -5.12 6.62 5.19
CA LEU A 127 -4.23 7.11 4.12
C LEU A 127 -4.97 7.93 3.06
N ALA A 128 -6.21 7.59 2.74
CA ALA A 128 -7.02 8.37 1.83
C ALA A 128 -7.34 9.77 2.41
N GLU A 129 -7.66 9.86 3.70
CA GLU A 129 -7.86 11.14 4.38
C GLU A 129 -6.55 11.93 4.49
N LEU A 130 -5.43 11.28 4.85
CA LEU A 130 -4.12 11.93 4.84
C LEU A 130 -3.77 12.49 3.47
N ALA A 131 -4.11 11.79 2.39
CA ALA A 131 -3.85 12.26 1.03
C ALA A 131 -4.63 13.54 0.66
N ARG A 132 -5.79 13.79 1.31
CA ARG A 132 -6.55 15.03 1.14
C ARG A 132 -5.91 16.21 1.88
N VAL A 133 -5.36 15.96 3.06
CA VAL A 133 -4.75 16.99 3.92
C VAL A 133 -3.29 17.24 3.54
N ASN A 134 -2.53 16.18 3.30
CA ASN A 134 -1.11 16.26 2.96
C ASN A 134 -0.71 15.13 1.98
N PRO A 135 -0.88 15.36 0.66
CA PRO A 135 -0.59 14.35 -0.37
C PRO A 135 0.85 13.83 -0.34
N ARG A 136 1.82 14.69 0.02
CA ARG A 136 3.23 14.30 0.11
C ARG A 136 3.46 13.32 1.26
N GLN A 137 2.88 13.56 2.43
CA GLN A 137 2.99 12.64 3.57
C GLN A 137 2.29 11.31 3.28
N ALA A 138 1.13 11.32 2.66
CA ALA A 138 0.45 10.09 2.24
C ALA A 138 1.29 9.27 1.25
N LEU A 139 1.88 9.93 0.25
CA LEU A 139 2.77 9.28 -0.71
C LEU A 139 4.03 8.73 -0.03
N MET A 140 4.61 9.46 0.91
CA MET A 140 5.75 9.02 1.71
C MET A 140 5.40 7.75 2.49
N VAL A 141 4.27 7.73 3.19
CA VAL A 141 3.83 6.55 3.97
C VAL A 141 3.57 5.37 3.04
N GLU A 142 2.85 5.57 1.93
CA GLU A 142 2.58 4.53 0.95
C GLU A 142 3.88 3.92 0.39
N SER A 143 4.84 4.77 0.00
CA SER A 143 6.12 4.33 -0.57
C SER A 143 6.96 3.55 0.43
N ARG A 144 6.97 3.96 1.71
CA ARG A 144 7.72 3.27 2.76
C ARG A 144 7.03 1.99 3.20
N PHE A 145 5.73 2.04 3.47
CA PHE A 145 4.99 0.90 4.03
C PHE A 145 4.76 -0.21 2.99
N PHE A 146 4.30 0.13 1.80
CA PHE A 146 4.00 -0.84 0.75
C PHE A 146 5.11 -1.00 -0.29
N GLY A 147 6.03 -0.04 -0.39
CA GLY A 147 7.15 -0.04 -1.35
C GLY A 147 8.49 -0.40 -0.73
N GLY A 148 8.58 -0.43 0.61
CA GLY A 148 9.80 -0.75 1.34
C GLY A 148 10.93 0.27 1.12
N LEU A 149 10.60 1.51 0.74
CA LEU A 149 11.61 2.55 0.58
C LEU A 149 12.14 2.98 1.96
N ASP A 150 13.45 3.07 2.05
CA ASP A 150 14.09 3.67 3.22
C ASP A 150 14.00 5.22 3.22
N THR A 151 14.61 5.86 4.21
CA THR A 151 14.57 7.33 4.33
C THR A 151 15.26 8.01 3.16
N LEU A 152 16.42 7.51 2.72
CA LEU A 152 17.21 8.06 1.62
C LEU A 152 16.47 7.91 0.28
N GLU A 153 16.02 6.70 -0.03
CA GLU A 153 15.23 6.41 -1.23
C GLU A 153 13.96 7.25 -1.30
N THR A 154 13.30 7.45 -0.14
CA THR A 154 12.08 8.28 -0.05
C THR A 154 12.39 9.76 -0.27
N ALA A 155 13.50 10.25 0.29
CA ALA A 155 13.98 11.62 0.09
C ALA A 155 14.29 11.90 -1.39
N GLU A 156 14.99 10.99 -2.04
CA GLU A 156 15.27 11.04 -3.47
C GLU A 156 13.99 11.03 -4.31
N LEU A 157 13.07 10.08 -4.04
CA LEU A 157 11.81 9.97 -4.76
C LEU A 157 10.96 11.23 -4.68
N LEU A 158 10.95 11.89 -3.50
CA LEU A 158 10.11 13.07 -3.24
C LEU A 158 10.83 14.40 -3.47
N GLY A 159 12.11 14.39 -3.81
CA GLY A 159 12.92 15.59 -4.06
C GLY A 159 13.10 16.47 -2.82
N VAL A 160 13.22 15.88 -1.63
CA VAL A 160 13.38 16.58 -0.34
C VAL A 160 14.55 16.03 0.46
N SER A 161 14.96 16.69 1.55
CA SER A 161 16.02 16.18 2.42
C SER A 161 15.53 15.04 3.32
N GLU A 162 16.45 14.16 3.74
CA GLU A 162 16.17 13.11 4.72
C GLU A 162 15.60 13.67 6.04
N ALA A 163 16.13 14.83 6.50
CA ALA A 163 15.61 15.50 7.68
C ALA A 163 14.12 15.90 7.51
N THR A 164 13.71 16.29 6.29
CA THR A 164 12.30 16.54 5.96
C THR A 164 11.48 15.26 6.05
N ILE A 165 11.99 14.14 5.49
CA ILE A 165 11.33 12.84 5.58
C ILE A 165 11.15 12.39 7.02
N LEU A 166 12.17 12.50 7.85
CA LEU A 166 12.09 12.12 9.27
C LEU A 166 11.05 12.95 10.05
N ARG A 167 10.99 14.26 9.80
CA ARG A 167 9.98 15.13 10.40
C ARG A 167 8.57 14.78 9.92
N ASP A 168 8.39 14.65 8.61
CA ASP A 168 7.11 14.31 7.99
C ASP A 168 6.62 12.92 8.41
N TRP A 169 7.56 11.96 8.59
CA TRP A 169 7.26 10.63 9.10
C TRP A 169 6.69 10.66 10.53
N ARG A 170 7.31 11.44 11.44
CA ARG A 170 6.77 11.61 12.81
C ARG A 170 5.38 12.21 12.80
N ALA A 171 5.15 13.25 11.99
CA ALA A 171 3.85 13.90 11.85
C ALA A 171 2.80 12.94 11.28
N ALA A 172 3.13 12.22 10.20
CA ALA A 172 2.24 11.26 9.58
C ALA A 172 1.88 10.10 10.52
N LYS A 173 2.86 9.55 11.28
CA LYS A 173 2.60 8.52 12.28
C LYS A 173 1.64 9.00 13.36
N ALA A 174 1.87 10.19 13.91
CA ALA A 174 1.01 10.76 14.96
C ALA A 174 -0.43 10.96 14.45
N TRP A 175 -0.57 11.47 13.23
CA TRP A 175 -1.87 11.69 12.59
C TRP A 175 -2.59 10.35 12.31
N LEU A 176 -1.91 9.37 11.70
CA LEU A 176 -2.48 8.05 11.43
C LEU A 176 -2.91 7.34 12.71
N ALA A 177 -2.07 7.37 13.76
CA ALA A 177 -2.40 6.78 15.05
C ALA A 177 -3.64 7.43 15.69
N HIS A 178 -3.84 8.74 15.50
CA HIS A 178 -5.03 9.44 15.96
C HIS A 178 -6.27 8.98 15.19
N GLU A 179 -6.20 8.96 13.86
CA GLU A 179 -7.31 8.60 12.97
C GLU A 179 -7.76 7.15 13.17
N LEU A 180 -6.80 6.23 13.33
CA LEU A 180 -7.09 4.82 13.58
C LEU A 180 -7.78 4.59 14.94
N ARG A 181 -7.37 5.32 15.99
CA ARG A 181 -8.09 5.27 17.28
C ARG A 181 -9.51 5.79 17.19
N GLN A 182 -9.75 6.86 16.43
CA GLN A 182 -11.11 7.37 16.21
C GLN A 182 -11.98 6.38 15.45
N SER A 183 -11.43 5.71 14.45
CA SER A 183 -12.14 4.69 13.67
C SER A 183 -12.53 3.50 14.54
N SER A 184 -11.64 3.04 15.43
CA SER A 184 -11.91 1.96 16.39
C SER A 184 -13.02 2.34 17.40
N ALA A 185 -12.97 3.57 17.92
CA ALA A 185 -13.99 4.06 18.86
C ALA A 185 -15.39 4.14 18.22
N LYS A 186 -15.48 4.56 16.96
CA LYS A 186 -16.75 4.62 16.21
C LYS A 186 -17.37 3.24 15.97
N LEU A 187 -16.54 2.22 15.75
CA LEU A 187 -17.01 0.83 15.58
C LEU A 187 -17.59 0.26 16.87
N GLN A 188 -16.95 0.55 18.02
CA GLN A 188 -17.42 0.11 19.34
C GLN A 188 -18.72 0.81 19.78
N ASP A 189 -18.94 2.06 19.38
CA ASP A 189 -20.15 2.81 19.73
C ASP A 189 -21.36 2.47 18.81
N SER A 190 -21.10 1.77 17.71
CA SER A 190 -22.12 1.38 16.71
C SER A 190 -22.78 0.03 16.98
N ASP A 191 -22.41 -0.67 18.08
CA ASP A 191 -23.03 -1.94 18.49
C ASP A 191 -23.93 -1.75 19.72
N PRO A 192 -25.24 -1.46 19.54
CA PRO A 192 -26.18 -1.21 20.64
C PRO A 192 -26.80 -2.47 21.26
N GLU A 193 -26.39 -3.67 20.84
CA GLU A 193 -27.11 -4.91 21.27
C GLU A 193 -26.59 -5.56 22.57
N GLU A 194 -25.44 -5.17 23.13
CA GLU A 194 -24.90 -5.74 24.38
C GLU A 194 -25.38 -5.05 25.68
N ARG A 195 -26.37 -4.18 25.64
CA ARG A 195 -26.92 -3.52 26.85
C ARG A 195 -28.37 -3.95 27.20
N ARG A 196 -28.70 -5.23 26.98
CA ARG A 196 -29.93 -5.76 27.55
C ARG A 196 -29.73 -7.11 28.24
#